data_ef9156588900f1551e831e37c28422b0
#
_entry.id   ef9156588900f1551e831e37c28422b0
#
_cell.length_a   1.000
_cell.length_b   1.000
_cell.length_c   1.000
_cell.angle_alpha   90.00
_cell.angle_beta   90.00
_cell.angle_gamma   90.00
#
_symmetry.space_group_name_H-M   'P 1'
#
loop_
_entity.id
_entity.type
_entity.pdbx_description
1 polymer ?
#
loop_
_entity_poly.entity_id
_entity_poly.type
_entity_poly.pdbx_seq_one_letter_code
_entity_poly.pdbx_strand_id
1 'polypeptide(L)'
;MSVLQSVLLSALPLAAGDLHWEWVADNGRRILELTLNHLYQAVVPVAVGAALAMPVAYYASRRRASKGGRRPGTLTLLYLSSLLYTIPSIALFVLMPLVLGTSIISPMNVLVALSVYSFSLMVRAGVDAFDSVPDSLYESARALGYTPGQARRELMVPLAAPVILSGLRVATVSNIAMVSVGALIGVPSLGTLFTDGLARDIPSEILVGVALSLGMAFVLDGLLMLLTRILTPWRAAERRR
;
A
#
# COMPACT_ATOMS: atom_id res chain seq x y z
N MET A 1 -6.41 30.41 -31.08
CA MET A 1 -6.96 29.20 -30.42
C MET A 1 -5.79 28.33 -30.04
N SER A 2 -5.58 28.08 -28.75
CA SER A 2 -4.40 27.34 -28.26
C SER A 2 -4.54 25.83 -28.56
N VAL A 3 -3.41 25.16 -28.78
CA VAL A 3 -3.32 23.69 -28.99
C VAL A 3 -4.04 22.92 -27.85
N LEU A 4 -4.05 23.47 -26.65
CA LEU A 4 -4.78 22.96 -25.49
C LEU A 4 -6.31 22.96 -25.72
N GLN A 5 -6.85 23.96 -26.38
CA GLN A 5 -8.28 24.06 -26.70
C GLN A 5 -8.71 23.06 -27.78
N SER A 6 -7.86 22.82 -28.77
CA SER A 6 -8.13 21.79 -29.80
C SER A 6 -8.02 20.37 -29.23
N VAL A 7 -7.07 20.11 -28.32
CA VAL A 7 -6.95 18.81 -27.61
C VAL A 7 -8.11 18.59 -26.65
N LEU A 8 -8.54 19.61 -25.91
CA LEU A 8 -9.73 19.53 -25.05
C LEU A 8 -11.01 19.33 -25.85
N LEU A 9 -11.17 20.01 -26.99
CA LEU A 9 -12.34 19.86 -27.86
C LEU A 9 -12.37 18.52 -28.61
N SER A 10 -11.20 17.92 -28.92
CA SER A 10 -11.13 16.59 -29.50
C SER A 10 -11.33 15.46 -28.45
N ALA A 11 -11.10 15.74 -27.17
CA ALA A 11 -11.37 14.80 -26.07
C ALA A 11 -12.83 14.86 -25.56
N LEU A 12 -13.56 15.94 -25.86
CA LEU A 12 -14.96 16.12 -25.45
C LEU A 12 -15.99 15.18 -26.10
N PRO A 13 -15.84 14.71 -27.36
CA PRO A 13 -16.81 13.75 -27.91
C PRO A 13 -16.73 12.36 -27.26
N LEU A 14 -15.65 12.02 -26.56
CA LEU A 14 -15.56 10.80 -25.74
C LEU A 14 -16.48 10.81 -24.51
N ALA A 15 -17.11 11.95 -24.19
CA ALA A 15 -17.76 12.15 -22.90
C ALA A 15 -19.27 11.92 -22.87
N ALA A 16 -19.97 11.81 -23.98
CA ALA A 16 -21.45 11.85 -23.91
C ALA A 16 -22.25 10.96 -24.88
N GLY A 17 -21.62 10.33 -25.89
CA GLY A 17 -22.38 9.62 -26.93
C GLY A 17 -22.38 8.11 -26.84
N ASP A 18 -21.28 7.50 -26.40
CA ASP A 18 -21.07 6.05 -26.59
C ASP A 18 -20.73 5.32 -25.28
N LEU A 19 -21.40 5.65 -24.19
CA LEU A 19 -21.30 4.89 -22.94
C LEU A 19 -22.19 3.65 -23.01
N HIS A 20 -21.61 2.52 -23.36
CA HIS A 20 -22.29 1.22 -23.43
C HIS A 20 -22.57 0.66 -22.01
N TRP A 21 -23.57 1.21 -21.33
CA TRP A 21 -23.97 0.71 -20.00
C TRP A 21 -24.55 -0.69 -20.02
N GLU A 22 -25.08 -1.14 -21.17
CA GLU A 22 -25.51 -2.52 -21.40
C GLU A 22 -24.32 -3.49 -21.20
N TRP A 23 -23.13 -3.12 -21.66
CA TRP A 23 -21.92 -3.90 -21.43
C TRP A 23 -21.67 -4.17 -19.95
N VAL A 24 -21.90 -3.17 -19.11
CA VAL A 24 -21.69 -3.29 -17.64
C VAL A 24 -22.67 -4.29 -17.03
N ALA A 25 -23.94 -4.25 -17.46
CA ALA A 25 -24.97 -5.17 -16.98
C ALA A 25 -24.65 -6.62 -17.40
N ASP A 26 -24.21 -6.82 -18.63
CA ASP A 26 -23.89 -8.14 -19.20
C ASP A 26 -22.61 -8.74 -18.61
N ASN A 27 -21.68 -7.90 -18.13
CA ASN A 27 -20.36 -8.32 -17.62
C ASN A 27 -20.25 -8.26 -16.09
N GLY A 28 -21.34 -8.14 -15.35
CA GLY A 28 -21.34 -7.99 -13.89
C GLY A 28 -20.54 -9.06 -13.15
N ARG A 29 -20.64 -10.34 -13.57
CA ARG A 29 -19.86 -11.44 -13.00
C ARG A 29 -18.34 -11.26 -13.20
N ARG A 30 -17.92 -10.91 -14.40
CA ARG A 30 -16.51 -10.64 -14.73
C ARG A 30 -15.97 -9.46 -13.91
N ILE A 31 -16.74 -8.38 -13.81
CA ILE A 31 -16.37 -7.20 -12.99
C ILE A 31 -16.18 -7.60 -11.53
N LEU A 32 -17.07 -8.42 -10.98
CA LEU A 32 -16.95 -8.92 -9.61
C LEU A 32 -15.69 -9.77 -9.41
N GLU A 33 -15.42 -10.71 -10.32
CA GLU A 33 -14.22 -11.56 -10.28
C GLU A 33 -12.93 -10.71 -10.33
N LEU A 34 -12.85 -9.72 -11.22
CA LEU A 34 -11.73 -8.80 -11.32
C LEU A 34 -11.58 -7.93 -10.07
N THR A 35 -12.69 -7.51 -9.46
CA THR A 35 -12.68 -6.73 -8.21
C THR A 35 -12.15 -7.56 -7.05
N LEU A 36 -12.57 -8.81 -6.90
CA LEU A 36 -12.09 -9.71 -5.85
C LEU A 36 -10.60 -10.06 -6.03
N ASN A 37 -10.18 -10.32 -7.27
CA ASN A 37 -8.77 -10.53 -7.59
C ASN A 37 -7.92 -9.30 -7.25
N HIS A 38 -8.39 -8.11 -7.59
CA HIS A 38 -7.72 -6.86 -7.29
C HIS A 38 -7.60 -6.64 -5.78
N LEU A 39 -8.68 -6.85 -5.03
CA LEU A 39 -8.70 -6.76 -3.56
C LEU A 39 -7.69 -7.71 -2.92
N TYR A 40 -7.70 -8.97 -3.34
CA TYR A 40 -6.76 -9.98 -2.86
C TYR A 40 -5.31 -9.58 -3.12
N GLN A 41 -5.01 -9.16 -4.36
CA GLN A 41 -3.66 -8.74 -4.78
C GLN A 41 -3.22 -7.43 -4.12
N ALA A 42 -4.14 -6.58 -3.68
CA ALA A 42 -3.81 -5.35 -2.95
C ALA A 42 -3.54 -5.61 -1.47
N VAL A 43 -4.39 -6.42 -0.80
CA VAL A 43 -4.38 -6.58 0.66
C VAL A 43 -3.32 -7.58 1.12
N VAL A 44 -3.19 -8.73 0.46
CA VAL A 44 -2.26 -9.79 0.89
C VAL A 44 -0.80 -9.31 0.94
N PRO A 45 -0.27 -8.63 -0.10
CA PRO A 45 1.09 -8.12 -0.05
C PRO A 45 1.33 -7.10 1.06
N VAL A 46 0.34 -6.24 1.36
CA VAL A 46 0.45 -5.28 2.46
C VAL A 46 0.54 -5.99 3.80
N ALA A 47 -0.30 -7.00 4.02
CA ALA A 47 -0.27 -7.79 5.24
C ALA A 47 1.06 -8.53 5.43
N VAL A 48 1.54 -9.20 4.38
CA VAL A 48 2.83 -9.91 4.38
C VAL A 48 4.00 -8.93 4.58
N GLY A 49 4.04 -7.86 3.80
CA GLY A 49 5.09 -6.84 3.89
C GLY A 49 5.14 -6.18 5.27
N ALA A 50 3.99 -5.81 5.83
CA ALA A 50 3.91 -5.24 7.17
C ALA A 50 4.33 -6.23 8.25
N ALA A 51 3.88 -7.49 8.18
CA ALA A 51 4.24 -8.52 9.16
C ALA A 51 5.76 -8.77 9.20
N LEU A 52 6.41 -8.78 8.05
CA LEU A 52 7.87 -8.93 7.94
C LEU A 52 8.64 -7.66 8.33
N ALA A 53 8.10 -6.48 7.98
CA ALA A 53 8.75 -5.20 8.24
C ALA A 53 8.76 -4.81 9.72
N MET A 54 7.68 -5.10 10.46
CA MET A 54 7.55 -4.64 11.86
C MET A 54 8.65 -5.16 12.80
N PRO A 55 9.00 -6.46 12.82
CA PRO A 55 10.14 -6.93 13.60
C PRO A 55 11.45 -6.25 13.21
N VAL A 56 11.71 -6.14 11.90
CA VAL A 56 12.93 -5.50 11.36
C VAL A 56 13.01 -4.04 11.81
N ALA A 57 11.93 -3.28 11.64
CA ALA A 57 11.85 -1.88 12.05
C ALA A 57 12.06 -1.70 13.56
N TYR A 58 11.44 -2.56 14.38
CA TYR A 58 11.60 -2.52 15.83
C TYR A 58 13.05 -2.73 16.26
N TYR A 59 13.73 -3.74 15.71
CA TYR A 59 15.13 -3.99 16.05
C TYR A 59 16.08 -2.91 15.50
N ALA A 60 15.76 -2.34 14.35
CA ALA A 60 16.53 -1.25 13.76
C ALA A 60 16.42 0.05 14.57
N SER A 61 15.23 0.40 15.07
CA SER A 61 14.99 1.61 15.87
C SER A 61 15.68 1.56 17.23
N ARG A 62 15.72 0.39 17.88
CA ARG A 62 16.35 0.22 19.20
C ARG A 62 17.86 0.36 19.20
N ARG A 63 18.48 0.32 18.05
CA ARG A 63 19.94 0.44 17.90
C ARG A 63 20.35 1.89 17.67
N ARG A 64 19.93 2.82 18.54
CA ARG A 64 20.40 4.20 18.49
C ARG A 64 21.90 4.29 18.81
N ALA A 65 22.60 5.20 18.16
CA ALA A 65 23.98 5.51 18.52
C ALA A 65 24.01 6.26 19.87
N SER A 66 25.09 6.10 20.64
CA SER A 66 25.26 6.74 21.95
C SER A 66 25.21 8.29 21.94
N LYS A 67 25.23 8.91 20.76
CA LYS A 67 25.12 10.36 20.54
C LYS A 67 23.74 10.80 20.00
N GLY A 68 22.68 9.99 20.16
CA GLY A 68 21.30 10.35 19.77
C GLY A 68 20.96 10.17 18.29
N GLY A 69 21.88 9.74 17.42
CA GLY A 69 21.64 9.48 16.00
C GLY A 69 21.26 8.02 15.71
N ARG A 70 20.82 7.74 14.47
CA ARG A 70 20.61 6.37 13.97
C ARG A 70 21.96 5.69 13.71
N ARG A 71 22.08 4.40 14.06
CA ARG A 71 23.30 3.63 13.75
C ARG A 71 23.47 3.47 12.23
N PRO A 72 24.73 3.31 11.74
CA PRO A 72 25.00 3.11 10.31
C PRO A 72 24.16 1.98 9.70
N GLY A 73 24.01 0.84 10.38
CA GLY A 73 23.19 -0.28 9.91
C GLY A 73 21.69 0.05 9.74
N THR A 74 21.12 0.91 10.59
CA THR A 74 19.75 1.39 10.43
C THR A 74 19.64 2.31 9.21
N LEU A 75 20.62 3.19 9.02
CA LEU A 75 20.66 4.05 7.83
C LEU A 75 20.78 3.21 6.55
N THR A 76 21.69 2.23 6.52
CA THR A 76 21.84 1.31 5.38
C THR A 76 20.53 0.58 5.07
N LEU A 77 19.82 0.08 6.11
CA LEU A 77 18.52 -0.58 5.94
C LEU A 77 17.50 0.37 5.31
N LEU A 78 17.41 1.61 5.77
CA LEU A 78 16.51 2.61 5.23
C LEU A 78 16.85 3.00 3.79
N TYR A 79 18.13 3.15 3.47
CA TYR A 79 18.57 3.40 2.09
C TYR A 79 18.26 2.23 1.17
N LEU A 80 18.55 0.99 1.56
CA LEU A 80 18.22 -0.20 0.78
C LEU A 80 16.71 -0.34 0.56
N SER A 81 15.91 -0.12 1.60
CA SER A 81 14.45 -0.12 1.48
C SER A 81 13.97 0.96 0.50
N SER A 82 14.55 2.17 0.55
CA SER A 82 14.20 3.24 -0.38
C SER A 82 14.59 2.89 -1.82
N LEU A 83 15.76 2.29 -2.04
CA LEU A 83 16.21 1.84 -3.37
C LEU A 83 15.27 0.78 -3.94
N LEU A 84 14.85 -0.20 -3.14
CA LEU A 84 13.88 -1.22 -3.59
C LEU A 84 12.57 -0.58 -4.08
N TYR A 85 12.10 0.46 -3.40
CA TYR A 85 10.88 1.16 -3.78
C TYR A 85 11.02 2.02 -5.05
N THR A 86 12.23 2.37 -5.46
CA THR A 86 12.47 3.13 -6.71
C THR A 86 12.44 2.27 -7.96
N ILE A 87 12.51 0.94 -7.83
CA ILE A 87 12.43 0.04 -8.98
C ILE A 87 11.02 0.19 -9.62
N PRO A 88 10.89 0.39 -10.93
CA PRO A 88 9.57 0.42 -11.56
C PRO A 88 8.80 -0.88 -11.33
N SER A 89 7.52 -0.79 -10.91
CA SER A 89 6.71 -1.97 -10.58
C SER A 89 6.60 -2.97 -11.71
N ILE A 90 6.41 -2.49 -12.94
CA ILE A 90 6.34 -3.36 -14.12
C ILE A 90 7.64 -4.14 -14.34
N ALA A 91 8.79 -3.51 -14.10
CA ALA A 91 10.08 -4.19 -14.23
C ALA A 91 10.20 -5.32 -13.20
N LEU A 92 9.78 -5.07 -11.95
CA LEU A 92 9.79 -6.08 -10.91
C LEU A 92 8.83 -7.23 -11.22
N PHE A 93 7.62 -6.94 -11.73
CA PHE A 93 6.65 -7.96 -12.14
C PHE A 93 7.19 -8.87 -13.25
N VAL A 94 7.90 -8.31 -14.24
CA VAL A 94 8.51 -9.05 -15.34
C VAL A 94 9.73 -9.86 -14.89
N LEU A 95 10.45 -9.40 -13.85
CA LEU A 95 11.61 -10.12 -13.30
C LEU A 95 11.22 -11.29 -12.37
N MET A 96 10.04 -11.21 -11.72
CA MET A 96 9.60 -12.24 -10.76
C MET A 96 9.54 -13.67 -11.35
N PRO A 97 9.07 -13.91 -12.59
CA PRO A 97 9.11 -15.24 -13.20
C PRO A 97 10.50 -15.87 -13.23
N LEU A 98 11.55 -15.06 -13.45
CA LEU A 98 12.93 -15.54 -13.47
C LEU A 98 13.40 -15.96 -12.07
N VAL A 99 12.92 -15.29 -11.02
CA VAL A 99 13.28 -15.57 -9.62
C VAL A 99 12.47 -16.73 -9.07
N LEU A 100 11.18 -16.79 -9.40
CA LEU A 100 10.23 -17.74 -8.82
C LEU A 100 10.03 -19.01 -9.68
N GLY A 101 10.50 -19.02 -10.92
CA GLY A 101 10.25 -20.12 -11.86
C GLY A 101 8.78 -20.26 -12.27
N THR A 102 8.00 -19.16 -12.21
CA THR A 102 6.56 -19.15 -12.50
C THR A 102 6.27 -18.70 -13.94
N SER A 103 5.03 -18.94 -14.40
CA SER A 103 4.55 -18.31 -15.65
C SER A 103 4.46 -16.79 -15.49
N ILE A 104 4.68 -16.05 -16.57
CA ILE A 104 4.65 -14.57 -16.58
C ILE A 104 3.28 -14.01 -16.13
N ILE A 105 2.20 -14.70 -16.46
CA ILE A 105 0.82 -14.34 -16.11
C ILE A 105 0.40 -14.83 -14.71
N SER A 106 1.32 -15.42 -13.94
CA SER A 106 1.00 -15.91 -12.60
C SER A 106 0.73 -14.74 -11.64
N PRO A 107 -0.40 -14.72 -10.93
CA PRO A 107 -0.67 -13.71 -9.88
C PRO A 107 0.40 -13.69 -8.78
N MET A 108 1.12 -14.80 -8.59
CA MET A 108 2.19 -14.90 -7.60
C MET A 108 3.31 -13.88 -7.85
N ASN A 109 3.59 -13.54 -9.11
CA ASN A 109 4.58 -12.53 -9.48
C ASN A 109 4.23 -11.16 -8.91
N VAL A 110 2.97 -10.76 -9.07
CA VAL A 110 2.43 -9.50 -8.53
C VAL A 110 2.42 -9.54 -7.01
N LEU A 111 1.94 -10.64 -6.40
CA LEU A 111 1.88 -10.78 -4.94
C LEU A 111 3.25 -10.65 -4.28
N VAL A 112 4.27 -11.35 -4.79
CA VAL A 112 5.63 -11.29 -4.21
C VAL A 112 6.25 -9.93 -4.44
N ALA A 113 6.16 -9.37 -5.65
CA ALA A 113 6.71 -8.06 -5.96
C ALA A 113 6.08 -6.96 -5.08
N LEU A 114 4.76 -6.95 -4.94
CA LEU A 114 4.05 -5.99 -4.09
C LEU A 114 4.33 -6.22 -2.59
N SER A 115 4.62 -7.47 -2.18
CA SER A 115 5.09 -7.74 -0.80
C SER A 115 6.45 -7.11 -0.52
N VAL A 116 7.37 -7.13 -1.49
CA VAL A 116 8.67 -6.44 -1.39
C VAL A 116 8.47 -4.92 -1.31
N TYR A 117 7.59 -4.34 -2.12
CA TYR A 117 7.26 -2.91 -2.03
C TYR A 117 6.64 -2.55 -0.68
N SER A 118 5.64 -3.32 -0.25
CA SER A 118 4.98 -3.10 1.04
C SER A 118 5.95 -3.24 2.20
N PHE A 119 6.85 -4.23 2.16
CA PHE A 119 7.93 -4.38 3.13
C PHE A 119 8.81 -3.13 3.18
N SER A 120 9.24 -2.63 2.02
CA SER A 120 10.11 -1.45 1.92
C SER A 120 9.49 -0.20 2.54
N LEU A 121 8.21 0.06 2.22
CA LEU A 121 7.44 1.16 2.81
C LEU A 121 7.26 1.00 4.32
N MET A 122 6.88 -0.21 4.74
CA MET A 122 6.57 -0.50 6.14
C MET A 122 7.80 -0.55 7.04
N VAL A 123 8.99 -0.92 6.52
CA VAL A 123 10.25 -0.80 7.27
C VAL A 123 10.50 0.65 7.65
N ARG A 124 10.36 1.57 6.70
CA ARG A 124 10.56 3.00 6.94
C ARG A 124 9.53 3.55 7.93
N ALA A 125 8.23 3.30 7.63
CA ALA A 125 7.14 3.74 8.52
C ALA A 125 7.27 3.17 9.94
N GLY A 126 7.69 1.91 10.06
CA GLY A 126 7.90 1.26 11.35
C GLY A 126 9.08 1.83 12.13
N VAL A 127 10.22 2.09 11.47
CA VAL A 127 11.38 2.75 12.13
C VAL A 127 10.96 4.14 12.62
N ASP A 128 10.31 4.94 11.79
CA ASP A 128 9.85 6.29 12.16
C ASP A 128 8.82 6.22 13.31
N ALA A 129 7.95 5.21 13.30
CA ALA A 129 6.95 4.99 14.34
C ALA A 129 7.59 4.64 15.70
N PHE A 130 8.54 3.72 15.73
CA PHE A 130 9.22 3.36 16.99
C PHE A 130 10.16 4.46 17.44
N ASP A 131 10.77 5.22 16.53
CA ASP A 131 11.62 6.37 16.87
C ASP A 131 10.81 7.55 17.42
N SER A 132 9.50 7.63 17.12
CA SER A 132 8.62 8.67 17.66
C SER A 132 8.30 8.49 19.15
N VAL A 133 8.55 7.32 19.72
CA VAL A 133 8.35 7.03 21.15
C VAL A 133 9.58 7.51 21.93
N PRO A 134 9.46 8.45 22.90
CA PRO A 134 10.60 8.97 23.67
C PRO A 134 11.31 7.88 24.47
N ASP A 135 12.64 7.89 24.44
CA ASP A 135 13.46 6.92 25.19
C ASP A 135 13.22 7.03 26.73
N SER A 136 12.90 8.23 27.23
CA SER A 136 12.58 8.47 28.64
C SER A 136 11.38 7.63 29.12
N LEU A 137 10.40 7.37 28.28
CA LEU A 137 9.26 6.50 28.62
C LEU A 137 9.70 5.05 28.80
N TYR A 138 10.63 4.59 27.97
CA TYR A 138 11.19 3.24 28.11
C TYR A 138 12.03 3.10 29.38
N GLU A 139 12.85 4.10 29.70
CA GLU A 139 13.66 4.14 30.94
C GLU A 139 12.77 4.20 32.17
N SER A 140 11.71 5.02 32.16
CA SER A 140 10.72 5.09 33.26
C SER A 140 10.01 3.75 33.46
N ALA A 141 9.61 3.06 32.39
CA ALA A 141 9.01 1.73 32.49
C ALA A 141 9.97 0.72 33.15
N ARG A 142 11.25 0.76 32.77
CA ARG A 142 12.26 -0.09 33.42
C ARG A 142 12.45 0.20 34.90
N ALA A 143 12.46 1.48 35.27
CA ALA A 143 12.55 1.88 36.67
C ALA A 143 11.34 1.39 37.48
N LEU A 144 10.16 1.26 36.86
CA LEU A 144 8.95 0.69 37.45
C LEU A 144 8.93 -0.86 37.44
N GLY A 145 10.01 -1.52 37.00
CA GLY A 145 10.13 -2.97 37.01
C GLY A 145 9.58 -3.71 35.79
N TYR A 146 9.22 -2.99 34.71
CA TYR A 146 8.79 -3.64 33.46
C TYR A 146 9.93 -4.45 32.85
N THR A 147 9.63 -5.67 32.45
CA THR A 147 10.54 -6.45 31.62
C THR A 147 10.62 -5.81 30.22
N PRO A 148 11.70 -6.06 29.44
CA PRO A 148 11.80 -5.54 28.08
C PRO A 148 10.63 -5.94 27.16
N GLY A 149 10.05 -7.12 27.38
CA GLY A 149 8.87 -7.61 26.65
C GLY A 149 7.59 -6.85 27.00
N GLN A 150 7.37 -6.59 28.29
CA GLN A 150 6.23 -5.80 28.77
C GLN A 150 6.32 -4.35 28.28
N ALA A 151 7.46 -3.69 28.44
CA ALA A 151 7.68 -2.32 27.97
C ALA A 151 7.42 -2.20 26.45
N ARG A 152 7.80 -3.23 25.67
CA ARG A 152 7.50 -3.29 24.24
C ARG A 152 6.01 -3.38 23.97
N ARG A 153 5.33 -4.39 24.56
CA ARG A 153 3.94 -4.72 24.25
C ARG A 153 2.96 -3.69 24.80
N GLU A 154 3.22 -3.17 25.99
CA GLU A 154 2.28 -2.33 26.75
C GLU A 154 2.52 -0.82 26.56
N LEU A 155 3.72 -0.43 26.10
CA LEU A 155 4.05 0.98 25.86
C LEU A 155 4.46 1.26 24.42
N MET A 156 5.54 0.63 23.93
CA MET A 156 6.12 1.03 22.64
C MET A 156 5.18 0.74 21.48
N VAL A 157 4.60 -0.46 21.41
CA VAL A 157 3.72 -0.84 20.29
C VAL A 157 2.43 0.00 20.27
N PRO A 158 1.69 0.18 21.38
CA PRO A 158 0.53 1.06 21.40
C PRO A 158 0.86 2.52 21.02
N LEU A 159 1.94 3.09 21.55
CA LEU A 159 2.32 4.48 21.24
C LEU A 159 2.80 4.66 19.80
N ALA A 160 3.45 3.67 19.20
CA ALA A 160 3.86 3.66 17.81
C ALA A 160 2.70 3.35 16.84
N ALA A 161 1.63 2.71 17.31
CA ALA A 161 0.52 2.22 16.48
C ALA A 161 -0.10 3.29 15.56
N PRO A 162 -0.32 4.55 15.96
CA PRO A 162 -0.88 5.56 15.08
C PRO A 162 -0.02 5.83 13.84
N VAL A 163 1.30 5.83 13.99
CA VAL A 163 2.24 6.07 12.89
C VAL A 163 2.35 4.82 12.00
N ILE A 164 2.37 3.62 12.61
CA ILE A 164 2.35 2.35 11.87
C ILE A 164 1.09 2.26 11.01
N LEU A 165 -0.08 2.57 11.56
CA LEU A 165 -1.35 2.51 10.85
C LEU A 165 -1.44 3.57 9.74
N SER A 166 -0.83 4.75 9.92
CA SER A 166 -0.74 5.73 8.83
C SER A 166 0.14 5.22 7.69
N GLY A 167 1.26 4.57 7.99
CA GLY A 167 2.11 3.90 6.99
C GLY A 167 1.36 2.77 6.26
N LEU A 168 0.57 1.99 7.00
CA LEU A 168 -0.24 0.91 6.43
C LEU A 168 -1.29 1.45 5.42
N ARG A 169 -1.91 2.60 5.71
CA ARG A 169 -2.83 3.28 4.80
C ARG A 169 -2.14 3.67 3.49
N VAL A 170 -0.96 4.28 3.59
CA VAL A 170 -0.16 4.65 2.40
C VAL A 170 0.20 3.41 1.59
N ALA A 171 0.68 2.35 2.23
CA ALA A 171 1.02 1.10 1.55
C ALA A 171 -0.19 0.46 0.85
N THR A 172 -1.37 0.47 1.49
CA THR A 172 -2.61 -0.09 0.93
C THR A 172 -3.05 0.69 -0.32
N VAL A 173 -3.13 2.01 -0.25
CA VAL A 173 -3.53 2.84 -1.40
C VAL A 173 -2.53 2.73 -2.54
N SER A 174 -1.22 2.70 -2.23
CA SER A 174 -0.17 2.49 -3.24
C SER A 174 -0.29 1.12 -3.92
N ASN A 175 -0.57 0.05 -3.17
CA ASN A 175 -0.74 -1.28 -3.74
C ASN A 175 -1.96 -1.36 -4.65
N ILE A 176 -3.10 -0.76 -4.30
CA ILE A 176 -4.27 -0.69 -5.17
C ILE A 176 -3.89 -0.10 -6.53
N ALA A 177 -3.16 1.01 -6.55
CA ALA A 177 -2.72 1.59 -7.80
C ALA A 177 -1.76 0.66 -8.58
N MET A 178 -0.80 0.03 -7.90
CA MET A 178 0.20 -0.84 -8.51
C MET A 178 -0.38 -2.16 -9.04
N VAL A 179 -1.42 -2.73 -8.39
CA VAL A 179 -2.11 -3.94 -8.89
C VAL A 179 -2.65 -3.73 -10.29
N SER A 180 -3.17 -2.53 -10.61
CA SER A 180 -3.67 -2.22 -11.96
C SER A 180 -2.59 -2.38 -13.03
N VAL A 181 -1.32 -2.12 -12.70
CA VAL A 181 -0.19 -2.29 -13.63
C VAL A 181 0.06 -3.77 -13.95
N GLY A 182 -0.32 -4.70 -13.06
CA GLY A 182 -0.23 -6.14 -13.30
C GLY A 182 -1.04 -6.62 -14.51
N ALA A 183 -2.08 -5.91 -14.87
CA ALA A 183 -2.87 -6.21 -16.08
C ALA A 183 -2.04 -6.10 -17.37
N LEU A 184 -1.01 -5.25 -17.41
CA LEU A 184 -0.13 -5.11 -18.58
C LEU A 184 0.69 -6.37 -18.86
N ILE A 185 0.90 -7.22 -17.86
CA ILE A 185 1.55 -8.53 -18.02
C ILE A 185 0.56 -9.70 -18.04
N GLY A 186 -0.73 -9.40 -18.17
CA GLY A 186 -1.80 -10.40 -18.27
C GLY A 186 -2.31 -10.95 -16.95
N VAL A 187 -1.98 -10.35 -15.80
CA VAL A 187 -2.52 -10.75 -14.48
C VAL A 187 -3.89 -10.11 -14.27
N PRO A 188 -4.97 -10.91 -14.08
CA PRO A 188 -6.33 -10.39 -13.99
C PRO A 188 -6.54 -9.52 -12.74
N SER A 189 -7.03 -8.29 -12.95
CA SER A 189 -7.37 -7.33 -11.90
C SER A 189 -8.33 -6.27 -12.47
N LEU A 190 -8.72 -5.26 -11.68
CA LEU A 190 -9.46 -4.11 -12.24
C LEU A 190 -8.67 -3.37 -13.32
N GLY A 191 -7.34 -3.47 -13.35
CA GLY A 191 -6.50 -2.97 -14.43
C GLY A 191 -6.81 -3.59 -15.79
N THR A 192 -7.34 -4.83 -15.82
CA THR A 192 -7.77 -5.50 -17.05
C THR A 192 -8.92 -4.73 -17.73
N LEU A 193 -9.78 -4.04 -16.96
CA LEU A 193 -10.83 -3.20 -17.53
C LEU A 193 -10.24 -1.97 -18.25
N PHE A 194 -9.06 -1.50 -17.86
CA PHE A 194 -8.38 -0.40 -18.54
C PHE A 194 -7.78 -0.87 -19.86
N THR A 195 -7.05 -2.00 -19.84
CA THR A 195 -6.39 -2.54 -21.04
C THR A 195 -7.37 -3.02 -22.08
N ASP A 196 -8.42 -3.73 -21.67
CA ASP A 196 -9.43 -4.28 -22.55
C ASP A 196 -10.38 -3.19 -23.08
N GLY A 197 -10.78 -2.25 -22.23
CA GLY A 197 -11.60 -1.10 -22.62
C GLY A 197 -10.88 -0.21 -23.64
N LEU A 198 -9.56 -0.02 -23.47
CA LEU A 198 -8.74 0.70 -24.43
C LEU A 198 -8.60 -0.07 -25.76
N ALA A 199 -8.34 -1.38 -25.68
CA ALA A 199 -8.15 -2.22 -26.89
C ALA A 199 -9.42 -2.41 -27.70
N ARG A 200 -10.60 -2.35 -27.07
CA ARG A 200 -11.92 -2.55 -27.69
C ARG A 200 -12.66 -1.25 -27.95
N ASP A 201 -12.08 -0.11 -27.59
CA ASP A 201 -12.70 1.22 -27.68
C ASP A 201 -14.07 1.28 -26.94
N ILE A 202 -14.08 0.77 -25.68
CA ILE A 202 -15.25 0.77 -24.78
C ILE A 202 -14.96 1.66 -23.56
N PRO A 203 -15.26 2.97 -23.63
CA PRO A 203 -14.96 3.91 -22.53
C PRO A 203 -15.67 3.57 -21.22
N SER A 204 -16.88 3.00 -21.27
CA SER A 204 -17.62 2.57 -20.07
C SER A 204 -16.88 1.50 -19.27
N GLU A 205 -16.16 0.59 -19.91
CA GLU A 205 -15.34 -0.42 -19.25
C GLU A 205 -14.20 0.24 -18.44
N ILE A 206 -13.50 1.21 -19.05
CA ILE A 206 -12.44 1.98 -18.38
C ILE A 206 -12.99 2.75 -17.19
N LEU A 207 -14.12 3.46 -17.37
CA LEU A 207 -14.75 4.25 -16.32
C LEU A 207 -15.16 3.40 -15.11
N VAL A 208 -15.75 2.21 -15.36
CA VAL A 208 -16.09 1.26 -14.28
C VAL A 208 -14.84 0.78 -13.56
N GLY A 209 -13.78 0.45 -14.28
CA GLY A 209 -12.51 0.06 -13.67
C GLY A 209 -11.93 1.15 -12.77
N VAL A 210 -11.92 2.41 -13.25
CA VAL A 210 -11.46 3.57 -12.46
C VAL A 210 -12.34 3.78 -11.23
N ALA A 211 -13.67 3.80 -11.41
CA ALA A 211 -14.61 4.03 -10.31
C ALA A 211 -14.48 2.96 -9.22
N LEU A 212 -14.37 1.68 -9.60
CA LEU A 212 -14.20 0.58 -8.66
C LEU A 212 -12.84 0.62 -7.94
N SER A 213 -11.76 0.96 -8.65
CA SER A 213 -10.43 1.11 -8.04
C SER A 213 -10.39 2.25 -7.02
N LEU A 214 -10.96 3.41 -7.36
CA LEU A 214 -11.10 4.54 -6.44
C LEU A 214 -12.02 4.19 -5.26
N GLY A 215 -13.16 3.58 -5.52
CA GLY A 215 -14.10 3.13 -4.48
C GLY A 215 -13.43 2.16 -3.50
N MET A 216 -12.67 1.19 -4.01
CA MET A 216 -11.89 0.26 -3.19
C MET A 216 -10.86 1.00 -2.33
N ALA A 217 -10.13 1.97 -2.90
CA ALA A 217 -9.16 2.77 -2.16
C ALA A 217 -9.83 3.56 -1.03
N PHE A 218 -10.96 4.22 -1.29
CA PHE A 218 -11.72 4.93 -0.27
C PHE A 218 -12.26 4.01 0.84
N VAL A 219 -12.80 2.85 0.48
CA VAL A 219 -13.33 1.89 1.45
C VAL A 219 -12.21 1.35 2.34
N LEU A 220 -11.11 0.88 1.76
CA LEU A 220 -9.99 0.33 2.55
C LEU A 220 -9.31 1.41 3.40
N ASP A 221 -9.11 2.61 2.87
CA ASP A 221 -8.57 3.73 3.65
C ASP A 221 -9.49 4.12 4.82
N GLY A 222 -10.81 4.17 4.57
CA GLY A 222 -11.82 4.41 5.60
C GLY A 222 -11.83 3.34 6.69
N LEU A 223 -11.73 2.06 6.31
CA LEU A 223 -11.63 0.94 7.26
C LEU A 223 -10.37 1.03 8.12
N LEU A 224 -9.22 1.34 7.52
CA LEU A 224 -7.97 1.54 8.24
C LEU A 224 -8.01 2.77 9.15
N MET A 225 -8.70 3.84 8.72
CA MET A 225 -8.95 5.01 9.57
C MET A 225 -9.82 4.66 10.78
N LEU A 226 -10.89 3.88 10.57
CA LEU A 226 -11.75 3.40 11.65
C LEU A 226 -10.95 2.51 12.61
N LEU A 227 -10.15 1.58 12.08
CA LEU A 227 -9.26 0.73 12.87
C LEU A 227 -8.29 1.58 13.71
N THR A 228 -7.72 2.62 13.12
CA THR A 228 -6.86 3.56 13.84
C THR A 228 -7.59 4.20 15.02
N ARG A 229 -8.83 4.67 14.83
CA ARG A 229 -9.63 5.28 15.91
C ARG A 229 -9.93 4.30 17.04
N ILE A 230 -10.21 3.03 16.70
CA ILE A 230 -10.51 1.98 17.70
C ILE A 230 -9.25 1.59 18.48
N LEU A 231 -8.12 1.45 17.80
CA LEU A 231 -6.86 1.01 18.43
C LEU A 231 -6.11 2.12 19.17
N THR A 232 -6.47 3.40 18.97
CA THR A 232 -5.79 4.56 19.58
C THR A 232 -6.76 5.54 20.25
N PRO A 233 -7.60 5.08 21.22
CA PRO A 233 -8.65 5.92 21.82
C PRO A 233 -8.07 7.10 22.64
N TRP A 234 -6.85 6.98 23.16
CA TRP A 234 -6.19 8.06 23.92
C TRP A 234 -5.95 9.34 23.11
N ARG A 235 -5.75 9.23 21.79
CA ARG A 235 -5.60 10.41 20.90
C ARG A 235 -6.86 11.28 20.83
N ALA A 236 -8.03 10.70 21.03
CA ALA A 236 -9.28 11.46 21.06
C ALA A 236 -9.38 12.32 22.33
N ALA A 237 -8.78 11.86 23.43
CA ALA A 237 -8.74 12.62 24.70
C ALA A 237 -7.78 13.82 24.61
N GLU A 238 -6.66 13.70 23.91
CA GLU A 238 -5.70 14.81 23.72
C GLU A 238 -6.27 15.97 22.88
N ARG A 239 -7.13 15.67 21.88
CA ARG A 239 -7.76 16.70 21.03
C ARG A 239 -8.85 17.50 21.71
N ARG A 240 -9.29 17.11 22.90
CA ARG A 240 -10.34 17.79 23.67
C ARG A 240 -9.76 18.73 24.76
N ARG A 241 -8.44 18.77 24.90
CA ARG A 241 -7.72 19.70 25.77
C ARG A 241 -7.07 20.82 24.97
#